data_ae331eb36263dff68ca5e55a4c0351d9
#
_entry.id   ae331eb36263dff68ca5e55a4c0351d9
#
_cell.length_a   1.000
_cell.length_b   1.000
_cell.length_c   1.000
_cell.angle_alpha   90.00
_cell.angle_beta   90.00
_cell.angle_gamma   90.00
#
_symmetry.space_group_name_H-M   'P 1'
#
loop_
_entity.id
_entity.type
_entity.pdbx_description
1 polymer ?
#
loop_
_entity_poly.entity_id
_entity_poly.type
_entity_poly.pdbx_seq_one_letter_code
_entity_poly.pdbx_strand_id
1 'polypeptide(L)'
;TAMVRRVLRLFWARVTDGQQDLSYEHEERMRRLLTREGTAQCELPHGWRARLRYGVLSLQREETRTTQQGKEEEIFLPLLHEYDIINFQGRLFSMRRMDVVTDEDWQKAVDGKAVYADAAELPPLVLRTRRPGDYMRLSIGRKKLKDIMIDDKIPRDVRDGIPLLAVAGSSEIFWMVGGRRSILAPVTEHCVVFAIAWEKESTAS
;
A
#
# COMPACT_ATOMS: atom_id res chain seq x y z
N THR A 1 4.25 -7.11 -29.27
CA THR A 1 3.40 -5.91 -29.41
C THR A 1 1.91 -6.21 -29.24
N ALA A 2 1.36 -7.28 -29.84
CA ALA A 2 -0.05 -7.68 -29.66
C ALA A 2 -0.34 -8.13 -28.22
N MET A 3 0.58 -8.85 -27.59
CA MET A 3 0.46 -9.32 -26.22
C MET A 3 0.37 -8.17 -25.20
N VAL A 4 1.21 -7.13 -25.33
CA VAL A 4 1.18 -5.96 -24.45
C VAL A 4 -0.19 -5.26 -24.50
N ARG A 5 -0.78 -5.08 -25.68
CA ARG A 5 -2.12 -4.49 -25.82
C ARG A 5 -3.18 -5.33 -25.13
N ARG A 6 -3.12 -6.66 -25.29
CA ARG A 6 -4.06 -7.57 -24.63
C ARG A 6 -3.97 -7.45 -23.10
N VAL A 7 -2.76 -7.38 -22.55
CA VAL A 7 -2.54 -7.17 -21.11
C VAL A 7 -3.10 -5.82 -20.67
N LEU A 8 -2.85 -4.73 -21.41
CA LEU A 8 -3.38 -3.40 -21.09
C LEU A 8 -4.91 -3.36 -21.09
N ARG A 9 -5.56 -4.04 -22.07
CA ARG A 9 -7.03 -4.17 -22.10
C ARG A 9 -7.57 -4.93 -20.88
N LEU A 10 -6.94 -6.06 -20.54
CA LEU A 10 -7.34 -6.84 -19.37
C LEU A 10 -7.14 -6.05 -18.08
N PHE A 11 -6.03 -5.32 -17.96
CA PHE A 11 -5.76 -4.45 -16.82
C PHE A 11 -6.81 -3.33 -16.72
N TRP A 12 -7.14 -2.65 -17.84
CA TRP A 12 -8.20 -1.66 -17.89
C TRP A 12 -9.56 -2.23 -17.50
N ALA A 13 -9.97 -3.34 -18.14
CA ALA A 13 -11.25 -3.98 -17.85
C ALA A 13 -11.38 -4.39 -16.37
N ARG A 14 -10.29 -4.86 -15.76
CA ARG A 14 -10.27 -5.24 -14.35
C ARG A 14 -10.43 -4.03 -13.41
N VAL A 15 -9.80 -2.90 -13.72
CA VAL A 15 -9.86 -1.68 -12.90
C VAL A 15 -11.19 -0.95 -13.06
N THR A 16 -11.82 -1.03 -14.23
CA THR A 16 -13.09 -0.37 -14.54
C THR A 16 -14.32 -1.29 -14.48
N ASP A 17 -14.17 -2.51 -13.92
CA ASP A 17 -15.21 -3.55 -13.87
C ASP A 17 -15.86 -3.84 -15.22
N GLY A 18 -15.10 -3.70 -16.31
CA GLY A 18 -15.58 -3.93 -17.66
C GLY A 18 -16.59 -2.92 -18.20
N GLN A 19 -16.87 -1.86 -17.45
CA GLN A 19 -17.91 -0.90 -17.80
C GLN A 19 -17.48 0.17 -18.84
N GLN A 20 -16.22 0.19 -19.22
CA GLN A 20 -15.68 1.26 -20.07
C GLN A 20 -14.78 0.73 -21.17
N ASP A 21 -15.04 1.15 -22.40
CA ASP A 21 -14.21 0.79 -23.54
C ASP A 21 -12.94 1.65 -23.62
N LEU A 22 -11.82 0.98 -23.89
CA LEU A 22 -10.53 1.60 -24.14
C LEU A 22 -10.30 1.67 -25.65
N SER A 23 -10.21 2.87 -26.22
CA SER A 23 -9.93 3.02 -27.65
C SER A 23 -8.50 2.63 -27.98
N TYR A 24 -8.25 2.26 -29.26
CA TYR A 24 -6.92 1.96 -29.77
C TYR A 24 -5.88 3.07 -29.46
N GLU A 25 -6.31 4.32 -29.55
CA GLU A 25 -5.45 5.47 -29.28
C GLU A 25 -5.01 5.53 -27.80
N HIS A 26 -5.91 5.21 -26.88
CA HIS A 26 -5.59 5.14 -25.44
C HIS A 26 -4.65 3.99 -25.10
N GLU A 27 -4.86 2.80 -25.73
CA GLU A 27 -3.95 1.67 -25.60
C GLU A 27 -2.54 2.04 -26.07
N GLU A 28 -2.45 2.73 -27.21
CA GLU A 28 -1.16 3.15 -27.76
C GLU A 28 -0.46 4.19 -26.88
N ARG A 29 -1.21 5.11 -26.26
CA ARG A 29 -0.66 6.05 -25.26
C ARG A 29 -0.12 5.30 -24.04
N MET A 30 -0.86 4.35 -23.50
CA MET A 30 -0.40 3.51 -22.37
C MET A 30 0.82 2.68 -22.76
N ARG A 31 0.83 2.08 -23.96
CA ARG A 31 1.98 1.33 -24.47
C ARG A 31 3.25 2.18 -24.55
N ARG A 32 3.13 3.43 -25.03
CA ARG A 32 4.26 4.37 -25.09
C ARG A 32 4.78 4.75 -23.71
N LEU A 33 3.93 4.76 -22.67
CA LEU A 33 4.41 4.95 -21.31
C LEU A 33 5.38 3.85 -20.89
N LEU A 34 5.06 2.59 -21.21
CA LEU A 34 5.89 1.44 -20.81
C LEU A 34 7.30 1.43 -21.42
N THR A 35 7.53 2.22 -22.47
CA THR A 35 8.86 2.36 -23.11
C THR A 35 9.66 3.56 -22.63
N ARG A 36 9.10 4.34 -21.69
CA ARG A 36 9.78 5.53 -21.13
C ARG A 36 10.53 5.17 -19.86
N GLU A 37 11.68 5.78 -19.68
CA GLU A 37 12.42 5.76 -18.43
C GLU A 37 11.90 6.84 -17.48
N GLY A 38 11.92 6.55 -16.17
CA GLY A 38 11.50 7.47 -15.13
C GLY A 38 9.99 7.53 -14.90
N THR A 39 9.49 8.72 -14.55
CA THR A 39 8.07 8.95 -14.28
C THR A 39 7.40 9.54 -15.52
N ALA A 40 6.32 8.93 -15.99
CA ALA A 40 5.52 9.41 -17.11
C ALA A 40 4.03 9.16 -16.86
N GLN A 41 3.16 9.94 -17.51
CA GLN A 41 1.71 9.78 -17.38
C GLN A 41 1.01 10.11 -18.70
N CYS A 42 -0.20 9.53 -18.89
CA CYS A 42 -1.11 9.91 -19.96
C CYS A 42 -2.55 9.92 -19.46
N GLU A 43 -3.36 10.76 -20.09
CA GLU A 43 -4.80 10.82 -19.85
C GLU A 43 -5.53 9.73 -20.60
N LEU A 44 -6.54 9.17 -19.95
CA LEU A 44 -7.42 8.11 -20.43
C LEU A 44 -8.88 8.60 -20.37
N PRO A 45 -9.83 7.91 -21.01
CA PRO A 45 -11.23 8.35 -21.02
C PRO A 45 -11.83 8.37 -19.60
N HIS A 46 -12.92 9.09 -19.46
CA HIS A 46 -13.73 9.19 -18.24
C HIS A 46 -12.99 9.69 -16.99
N GLY A 47 -11.99 10.57 -17.18
CA GLY A 47 -11.20 11.12 -16.07
C GLY A 47 -10.19 10.15 -15.48
N TRP A 48 -9.88 9.08 -16.17
CA TRP A 48 -8.78 8.19 -15.78
C TRP A 48 -7.43 8.72 -16.26
N ARG A 49 -6.39 8.39 -15.53
CA ARG A 49 -4.99 8.70 -15.86
C ARG A 49 -4.12 7.48 -15.63
N ALA A 50 -3.34 7.10 -16.64
CA ALA A 50 -2.28 6.10 -16.49
C ALA A 50 -0.99 6.80 -16.08
N ARG A 51 -0.31 6.28 -15.07
CA ARG A 51 0.97 6.78 -14.58
C ARG A 51 1.98 5.64 -14.50
N LEU A 52 3.13 5.82 -15.11
CA LEU A 52 4.29 4.93 -14.96
C LEU A 52 5.25 5.58 -13.95
N ARG A 53 5.63 4.82 -12.92
CA ARG A 53 6.68 5.22 -11.97
C ARG A 53 7.52 3.99 -11.66
N TYR A 54 8.84 4.10 -11.79
CA TYR A 54 9.77 3.00 -11.47
C TYR A 54 9.39 1.64 -12.06
N GLY A 55 8.93 1.64 -13.33
CA GLY A 55 8.49 0.41 -13.99
C GLY A 55 7.10 -0.09 -13.63
N VAL A 56 6.38 0.58 -12.72
CA VAL A 56 5.01 0.23 -12.32
C VAL A 56 4.00 1.13 -13.03
N LEU A 57 3.07 0.51 -13.77
CA LEU A 57 1.93 1.19 -14.39
C LEU A 57 0.73 1.16 -13.43
N SER A 58 0.23 2.32 -13.06
CA SER A 58 -0.97 2.49 -12.24
C SER A 58 -2.06 3.24 -13.01
N LEU A 59 -3.32 2.92 -12.72
CA LEU A 59 -4.49 3.64 -13.22
C LEU A 59 -5.13 4.39 -12.05
N GLN A 60 -5.34 5.69 -12.22
CA GLN A 60 -6.00 6.55 -11.24
C GLN A 60 -7.15 7.29 -11.91
N ARG A 61 -8.31 7.34 -11.28
CA ARG A 61 -9.40 8.19 -11.73
C ARG A 61 -9.21 9.58 -11.12
N GLU A 62 -9.29 10.61 -11.93
CA GLU A 62 -9.44 11.97 -11.44
C GLU A 62 -10.86 12.11 -10.86
N GLU A 63 -11.02 11.74 -9.61
CA GLU A 63 -12.14 12.26 -8.85
C GLU A 63 -11.88 13.77 -8.72
N THR A 64 -12.86 14.57 -9.11
CA THR A 64 -12.86 16.02 -8.98
C THR A 64 -12.23 16.35 -7.63
N ARG A 65 -11.10 17.05 -7.64
CA ARG A 65 -10.44 17.53 -6.42
C ARG A 65 -11.42 18.42 -5.66
N THR A 66 -12.30 17.80 -4.94
CA THR A 66 -12.91 18.47 -3.80
C THR A 66 -11.79 18.49 -2.76
N THR A 67 -11.25 19.68 -2.57
CA THR A 67 -10.33 20.01 -1.49
C THR A 67 -11.01 19.63 -0.18
N GLN A 68 -10.91 18.37 0.23
CA GLN A 68 -11.32 17.93 1.54
C GLN A 68 -10.07 17.97 2.42
N GLN A 69 -9.71 19.20 2.82
CA GLN A 69 -9.03 19.40 4.08
C GLN A 69 -9.91 18.77 5.17
N GLY A 70 -9.43 17.68 5.79
CA GLY A 70 -9.97 17.18 7.05
C GLY A 70 -10.75 15.87 7.04
N LYS A 71 -10.87 15.11 5.92
CA LYS A 71 -11.31 13.72 6.02
C LYS A 71 -10.10 12.82 6.21
N GLU A 72 -10.12 12.07 7.31
CA GLU A 72 -9.18 10.97 7.57
C GLU A 72 -9.21 10.02 6.37
N GLU A 73 -8.13 10.00 5.61
CA GLU A 73 -7.96 9.07 4.50
C GLU A 73 -7.77 7.67 5.07
N GLU A 74 -8.71 6.79 4.80
CA GLU A 74 -8.66 5.39 5.19
C GLU A 74 -8.77 4.53 3.94
N ILE A 75 -7.74 3.72 3.67
CA ILE A 75 -7.70 2.83 2.51
C ILE A 75 -7.82 1.40 3.02
N PHE A 76 -8.87 0.71 2.60
CA PHE A 76 -9.04 -0.71 2.88
C PHE A 76 -8.05 -1.54 2.08
N LEU A 77 -7.33 -2.46 2.74
CA LEU A 77 -6.36 -3.33 2.09
C LEU A 77 -7.03 -4.62 1.60
N PRO A 78 -7.03 -4.88 0.29
CA PRO A 78 -7.56 -6.12 -0.25
C PRO A 78 -6.56 -7.26 0.02
N LEU A 79 -6.78 -8.04 1.07
CA LEU A 79 -5.92 -9.19 1.41
C LEU A 79 -6.09 -10.40 0.47
N LEU A 80 -6.89 -10.27 -0.59
CA LEU A 80 -7.31 -11.38 -1.47
C LEU A 80 -6.45 -11.54 -2.73
N HIS A 81 -5.63 -10.56 -3.09
CA HIS A 81 -4.86 -10.60 -4.33
C HIS A 81 -3.40 -11.01 -4.09
N GLU A 82 -2.79 -11.66 -5.08
CA GLU A 82 -1.40 -12.12 -5.01
C GLU A 82 -0.39 -10.97 -4.98
N TYR A 83 -0.77 -9.82 -5.58
CA TYR A 83 0.07 -8.62 -5.61
C TYR A 83 -0.79 -7.37 -5.81
N ASP A 84 -0.64 -6.40 -4.91
CA ASP A 84 -1.30 -5.10 -4.98
C ASP A 84 -0.32 -3.96 -4.64
N ILE A 85 -0.54 -2.80 -5.26
CA ILE A 85 0.20 -1.57 -4.94
C ILE A 85 -0.79 -0.48 -4.59
N ILE A 86 -0.57 0.17 -3.44
CA ILE A 86 -1.39 1.26 -2.93
C ILE A 86 -0.51 2.50 -2.75
N ASN A 87 -1.01 3.65 -3.18
CA ASN A 87 -0.39 4.94 -2.84
C ASN A 87 -1.15 5.56 -1.68
N PHE A 88 -0.47 5.81 -0.58
CA PHE A 88 -0.99 6.51 0.58
C PHE A 88 -0.07 7.67 0.94
N GLN A 89 -0.56 8.89 0.87
CA GLN A 89 0.19 10.12 1.18
C GLN A 89 1.55 10.22 0.44
N GLY A 90 1.59 9.82 -0.84
CA GLY A 90 2.81 9.85 -1.63
C GLY A 90 3.78 8.70 -1.37
N ARG A 91 3.44 7.74 -0.53
CA ARG A 91 4.23 6.52 -0.28
C ARG A 91 3.60 5.33 -0.98
N LEU A 92 4.43 4.52 -1.61
CA LEU A 92 3.98 3.29 -2.28
C LEU A 92 4.09 2.12 -1.32
N PHE A 93 2.98 1.42 -1.14
CA PHE A 93 2.89 0.17 -0.39
C PHE A 93 2.65 -0.96 -1.38
N SER A 94 3.51 -1.96 -1.36
CA SER A 94 3.33 -3.19 -2.12
C SER A 94 2.94 -4.33 -1.17
N MET A 95 1.98 -5.14 -1.59
CA MET A 95 1.48 -6.28 -0.83
C MET A 95 1.61 -7.53 -1.68
N ARG A 96 2.06 -8.63 -1.11
CA ARG A 96 2.18 -9.90 -1.81
C ARG A 96 2.01 -11.09 -0.88
N ARG A 97 1.57 -12.21 -1.43
CA ARG A 97 1.67 -13.51 -0.77
C ARG A 97 3.02 -14.16 -1.11
N MET A 98 3.55 -14.90 -0.16
CA MET A 98 4.79 -15.66 -0.32
C MET A 98 4.76 -16.90 0.55
N ASP A 99 5.44 -17.95 0.11
CA ASP A 99 5.48 -19.23 0.82
C ASP A 99 6.62 -19.29 1.84
N VAL A 100 7.66 -18.47 1.64
CA VAL A 100 8.87 -18.47 2.47
C VAL A 100 9.34 -17.04 2.68
N VAL A 101 9.75 -16.72 3.90
CA VAL A 101 10.44 -15.46 4.24
C VAL A 101 11.93 -15.74 4.31
N THR A 102 12.71 -15.08 3.48
CA THR A 102 14.16 -15.20 3.44
C THR A 102 14.85 -14.34 4.51
N ASP A 103 16.14 -14.56 4.76
CA ASP A 103 16.92 -13.70 5.66
C ASP A 103 16.95 -12.25 5.18
N GLU A 104 16.99 -12.02 3.87
CA GLU A 104 16.91 -10.66 3.28
C GLU A 104 15.55 -10.01 3.58
N ASP A 105 14.46 -10.77 3.52
CA ASP A 105 13.13 -10.28 3.87
C ASP A 105 13.05 -9.94 5.37
N TRP A 106 13.60 -10.78 6.25
CA TRP A 106 13.67 -10.46 7.67
C TRP A 106 14.48 -9.19 7.94
N GLN A 107 15.56 -8.95 7.19
CA GLN A 107 16.31 -7.71 7.30
C GLN A 107 15.46 -6.49 6.92
N LYS A 108 14.62 -6.59 5.88
CA LYS A 108 13.66 -5.52 5.52
C LYS A 108 12.67 -5.23 6.66
N ALA A 109 12.25 -6.28 7.40
CA ALA A 109 11.38 -6.10 8.56
C ALA A 109 12.10 -5.37 9.71
N VAL A 110 13.35 -5.74 9.99
CA VAL A 110 14.19 -5.08 11.00
C VAL A 110 14.40 -3.61 10.65
N ASP A 111 14.64 -3.31 9.37
CA ASP A 111 14.79 -1.94 8.85
C ASP A 111 13.46 -1.13 8.84
N GLY A 112 12.34 -1.74 9.22
CA GLY A 112 11.03 -1.12 9.17
C GLY A 112 10.49 -0.89 7.76
N LYS A 113 11.09 -1.52 6.75
CA LYS A 113 10.69 -1.38 5.33
C LYS A 113 9.57 -2.34 4.93
N ALA A 114 9.39 -3.42 5.70
CA ALA A 114 8.36 -4.40 5.46
C ALA A 114 7.79 -4.96 6.77
N VAL A 115 6.62 -5.56 6.70
CA VAL A 115 6.02 -6.38 7.75
C VAL A 115 5.50 -7.67 7.14
N TYR A 116 5.68 -8.77 7.85
CA TYR A 116 5.26 -10.11 7.44
C TYR A 116 4.23 -10.63 8.44
N ALA A 117 3.22 -11.32 7.94
CA ALA A 117 2.14 -11.88 8.76
C ALA A 117 1.66 -13.21 8.21
N ASP A 118 1.14 -14.06 9.07
CA ASP A 118 0.39 -15.24 8.63
C ASP A 118 -0.89 -14.78 7.93
N ALA A 119 -1.03 -15.15 6.65
CA ALA A 119 -2.16 -14.74 5.83
C ALA A 119 -3.50 -15.32 6.31
N ALA A 120 -3.48 -16.46 7.03
CA ALA A 120 -4.68 -17.10 7.54
C ALA A 120 -5.19 -16.44 8.84
N GLU A 121 -4.28 -15.89 9.64
CA GLU A 121 -4.60 -15.25 10.92
C GLU A 121 -4.73 -13.72 10.82
N LEU A 122 -4.30 -13.13 9.69
CA LEU A 122 -4.30 -11.69 9.51
C LEU A 122 -5.73 -11.17 9.34
N PRO A 123 -6.25 -10.34 10.26
CA PRO A 123 -7.55 -9.73 10.10
C PRO A 123 -7.55 -8.72 8.95
N PRO A 124 -8.71 -8.34 8.40
CA PRO A 124 -8.81 -7.27 7.43
C PRO A 124 -8.13 -5.99 7.96
N LEU A 125 -7.30 -5.38 7.12
CA LEU A 125 -6.53 -4.19 7.48
C LEU A 125 -6.97 -2.96 6.71
N VAL A 126 -6.74 -1.80 7.32
CA VAL A 126 -6.87 -0.49 6.69
C VAL A 126 -5.58 0.30 6.89
N LEU A 127 -5.21 1.05 5.87
CA LEU A 127 -4.10 1.99 5.92
C LEU A 127 -4.66 3.38 6.25
N ARG A 128 -4.24 3.97 7.34
CA ARG A 128 -4.71 5.26 7.84
C ARG A 128 -3.68 5.95 8.72
N THR A 129 -3.93 7.17 9.13
CA THR A 129 -3.20 7.86 10.19
C THR A 129 -3.75 7.52 11.57
N ARG A 130 -3.08 8.00 12.62
CA ARG A 130 -3.47 7.70 14.00
C ARG A 130 -4.79 8.37 14.40
N ARG A 131 -5.50 7.69 15.32
CA ARG A 131 -6.72 8.17 15.96
C ARG A 131 -6.61 8.16 17.48
N PRO A 132 -7.40 8.94 18.19
CA PRO A 132 -7.51 8.81 19.64
C PRO A 132 -7.96 7.39 20.03
N GLY A 133 -7.30 6.81 21.03
CA GLY A 133 -7.62 5.47 21.50
C GLY A 133 -6.83 4.35 20.84
N ASP A 134 -6.06 4.61 19.79
CA ASP A 134 -5.22 3.61 19.13
C ASP A 134 -4.25 2.94 20.10
N TYR A 135 -4.13 1.62 19.96
CA TYR A 135 -3.24 0.79 20.75
C TYR A 135 -2.61 -0.32 19.91
N MET A 136 -1.53 -0.88 20.39
CA MET A 136 -0.87 -2.04 19.79
C MET A 136 -0.80 -3.17 20.81
N ARG A 137 -0.99 -4.41 20.36
CA ARG A 137 -0.78 -5.59 21.17
C ARG A 137 0.67 -6.03 21.06
N LEU A 138 1.37 -5.99 22.17
CA LEU A 138 2.77 -6.43 22.32
C LEU A 138 2.84 -7.67 23.20
N SER A 139 4.01 -8.31 23.28
CA SER A 139 4.23 -9.47 24.14
C SER A 139 3.93 -9.21 25.64
N ILE A 140 4.08 -7.95 26.07
CA ILE A 140 3.80 -7.49 27.43
C ILE A 140 2.34 -7.05 27.64
N GLY A 141 1.45 -7.19 26.62
CA GLY A 141 0.07 -6.75 26.66
C GLY A 141 -0.25 -5.57 25.76
N ARG A 142 -1.40 -4.92 26.00
CA ARG A 142 -1.84 -3.75 25.24
C ARG A 142 -1.09 -2.49 25.68
N LYS A 143 -0.57 -1.74 24.69
CA LYS A 143 0.05 -0.44 24.94
C LYS A 143 -0.55 0.62 24.02
N LYS A 144 -0.86 1.80 24.56
CA LYS A 144 -1.38 2.92 23.77
C LYS A 144 -0.35 3.33 22.72
N LEU A 145 -0.79 3.57 21.49
CA LEU A 145 0.09 3.97 20.39
C LEU A 145 0.87 5.25 20.73
N LYS A 146 0.22 6.21 21.41
CA LYS A 146 0.87 7.43 21.89
C LYS A 146 2.10 7.12 22.76
N ASP A 147 1.99 6.16 23.67
CA ASP A 147 3.07 5.81 24.60
C ASP A 147 4.20 5.07 23.86
N ILE A 148 3.86 4.24 22.87
CA ILE A 148 4.84 3.61 21.98
C ILE A 148 5.64 4.67 21.24
N MET A 149 4.96 5.67 20.64
CA MET A 149 5.63 6.74 19.90
C MET A 149 6.53 7.62 20.80
N ILE A 150 6.19 7.74 22.09
CA ILE A 150 7.03 8.43 23.08
C ILE A 150 8.28 7.63 23.41
N ASP A 151 8.11 6.33 23.67
CA ASP A 151 9.23 5.42 23.98
C ASP A 151 10.22 5.32 22.81
N ASP A 152 9.70 5.29 21.58
CA ASP A 152 10.49 5.27 20.35
C ASP A 152 11.05 6.65 19.99
N LYS A 153 10.88 7.65 20.86
CA LYS A 153 11.37 9.03 20.71
C LYS A 153 10.95 9.70 19.39
N ILE A 154 9.78 9.33 18.87
CA ILE A 154 9.24 9.93 17.65
C ILE A 154 8.84 11.39 17.95
N PRO A 155 9.33 12.39 17.21
CA PRO A 155 8.98 13.79 17.39
C PRO A 155 7.47 14.03 17.25
N ARG A 156 6.92 14.94 18.06
CA ARG A 156 5.46 15.16 18.15
C ARG A 156 4.84 15.60 16.83
N ASP A 157 5.53 16.45 16.11
CA ASP A 157 5.12 17.06 14.84
C ASP A 157 4.99 16.04 13.67
N VAL A 158 5.71 14.91 13.74
CA VAL A 158 5.64 13.88 12.69
C VAL A 158 4.65 12.76 12.99
N ARG A 159 4.17 12.63 14.26
CA ARG A 159 3.35 11.49 14.69
C ARG A 159 2.04 11.36 13.92
N ASP A 160 1.40 12.48 13.59
CA ASP A 160 0.11 12.53 12.91
C ASP A 160 0.20 12.15 11.42
N GLY A 161 1.41 12.25 10.84
CA GLY A 161 1.69 11.87 9.45
C GLY A 161 2.24 10.46 9.28
N ILE A 162 2.42 9.66 10.34
CA ILE A 162 2.92 8.30 10.23
C ILE A 162 1.79 7.38 9.75
N PRO A 163 1.96 6.66 8.60
CA PRO A 163 0.98 5.68 8.17
C PRO A 163 0.94 4.50 9.14
N LEU A 164 -0.26 4.01 9.38
CA LEU A 164 -0.54 2.88 10.26
C LEU A 164 -1.33 1.83 9.51
N LEU A 165 -0.95 0.58 9.63
CA LEU A 165 -1.82 -0.54 9.31
C LEU A 165 -2.64 -0.86 10.55
N ALA A 166 -3.94 -0.59 10.49
CA ALA A 166 -4.88 -0.85 11.58
C ALA A 166 -5.82 -2.00 11.22
N VAL A 167 -6.29 -2.72 12.21
CA VAL A 167 -7.37 -3.69 12.03
C VAL A 167 -8.65 -2.94 11.66
N ALA A 168 -9.30 -3.34 10.57
CA ALA A 168 -10.50 -2.69 10.07
C ALA A 168 -11.61 -2.63 11.14
N GLY A 169 -12.22 -1.47 11.30
CA GLY A 169 -13.28 -1.25 12.30
C GLY A 169 -12.79 -1.25 13.75
N SER A 170 -11.46 -1.22 13.99
CA SER A 170 -10.87 -1.27 15.33
C SER A 170 -9.88 -0.14 15.58
N SER A 171 -9.56 0.09 16.86
CA SER A 171 -8.43 0.93 17.29
C SER A 171 -7.12 0.14 17.43
N GLU A 172 -7.11 -1.15 17.08
CA GLU A 172 -5.92 -1.98 17.16
C GLU A 172 -5.01 -1.75 15.97
N ILE A 173 -3.75 -1.41 16.24
CA ILE A 173 -2.73 -1.18 15.23
C ILE A 173 -1.92 -2.46 15.05
N PHE A 174 -1.88 -2.93 13.79
CA PHE A 174 -1.04 -4.07 13.40
C PHE A 174 0.41 -3.65 13.20
N TRP A 175 0.64 -2.54 12.48
CA TRP A 175 1.99 -2.04 12.21
C TRP A 175 2.05 -0.52 12.14
N MET A 176 3.00 0.05 12.83
CA MET A 176 3.42 1.44 12.64
C MET A 176 4.51 1.44 11.57
N VAL A 177 4.22 2.01 10.40
CA VAL A 177 5.12 1.95 9.24
C VAL A 177 6.47 2.58 9.56
N GLY A 178 7.53 1.82 9.32
CA GLY A 178 8.89 2.23 9.70
C GLY A 178 9.25 1.97 11.16
N GLY A 179 8.37 1.33 11.94
CA GLY A 179 8.56 1.09 13.35
C GLY A 179 8.00 -0.26 13.82
N ARG A 180 7.44 -0.27 15.00
CA ARG A 180 7.00 -1.52 15.67
C ARG A 180 5.77 -2.14 15.03
N ARG A 181 5.70 -3.47 15.12
CA ARG A 181 4.52 -4.27 14.79
C ARG A 181 3.87 -4.89 16.03
N SER A 182 2.59 -5.21 15.90
CA SER A 182 1.85 -6.05 16.84
C SER A 182 2.32 -7.51 16.79
N ILE A 183 2.03 -8.27 17.85
CA ILE A 183 2.17 -9.72 17.88
C ILE A 183 1.06 -10.47 17.12
N LEU A 184 0.10 -9.77 16.53
CA LEU A 184 -0.96 -10.38 15.73
C LEU A 184 -0.38 -11.12 14.52
N ALA A 185 -1.02 -12.23 14.15
CA ALA A 185 -0.70 -13.02 12.97
C ALA A 185 0.82 -13.28 12.82
N PRO A 186 1.46 -13.92 13.80
CA PRO A 186 2.89 -14.19 13.77
C PRO A 186 3.21 -15.14 12.61
N VAL A 187 4.32 -14.91 11.92
CA VAL A 187 4.81 -15.82 10.89
C VAL A 187 5.34 -17.09 11.54
N THR A 188 4.90 -18.25 11.05
CA THR A 188 5.37 -19.58 11.43
C THR A 188 5.98 -20.30 10.23
N GLU A 189 6.70 -21.41 10.45
CA GLU A 189 7.37 -22.16 9.38
C GLU A 189 6.40 -22.80 8.36
N HIS A 190 5.11 -22.89 8.69
CA HIS A 190 4.10 -23.60 7.90
C HIS A 190 2.94 -22.72 7.44
N CYS A 191 3.08 -21.40 7.47
CA CYS A 191 2.03 -20.48 7.06
C CYS A 191 2.31 -19.85 5.71
N VAL A 192 1.24 -19.52 4.98
CA VAL A 192 1.34 -18.60 3.84
C VAL A 192 1.52 -17.20 4.39
N VAL A 193 2.59 -16.54 3.98
CA VAL A 193 2.97 -15.23 4.50
C VAL A 193 2.36 -14.12 3.64
N PHE A 194 1.78 -13.14 4.28
CA PHE A 194 1.39 -11.89 3.64
C PHE A 194 2.43 -10.82 3.94
N ALA A 195 3.10 -10.34 2.90
CA ALA A 195 4.14 -9.32 3.01
C ALA A 195 3.59 -7.97 2.60
N ILE A 196 3.85 -6.94 3.41
CA ILE A 196 3.56 -5.55 3.10
C ILE A 196 4.86 -4.79 3.19
N ALA A 197 5.32 -4.24 2.07
CA ALA A 197 6.51 -3.42 2.00
C ALA A 197 6.16 -1.98 1.59
N TRP A 198 6.95 -1.02 2.01
CA TRP A 198 6.80 0.37 1.62
C TRP A 198 8.13 0.97 1.16
N GLU A 199 8.03 1.90 0.24
CA GLU A 199 9.17 2.70 -0.24
C GLU A 199 8.89 4.19 -0.03
N LYS A 200 9.86 4.90 0.52
CA LYS A 200 9.80 6.35 0.61
C LYS A 200 10.06 6.90 -0.79
N GLU A 201 9.24 7.84 -1.27
CA GLU A 201 9.57 8.56 -2.49
C GLU A 201 10.97 9.17 -2.32
N SER A 202 11.89 8.72 -3.17
CA SER A 202 13.19 9.38 -3.29
C SER A 202 12.92 10.74 -3.94
N THR A 203 12.98 11.79 -3.16
CA THR A 203 13.02 13.16 -3.68
C THR A 203 14.34 13.27 -4.43
N ALA A 204 14.30 13.11 -5.77
CA ALA A 204 15.42 13.44 -6.61
C ALA A 204 15.65 14.96 -6.49
N SER A 205 16.81 15.32 -5.95
CA SER A 205 17.35 16.68 -5.96
C SER A 205 17.67 17.09 -7.37
#